data_03cfa9b8892e25780bed4ed2344b9b9b
#
_entry.id   03cfa9b8892e25780bed4ed2344b9b9b
#
_cell.length_a   1.000
_cell.length_b   1.000
_cell.length_c   1.000
_cell.angle_alpha   90.00
_cell.angle_beta   90.00
_cell.angle_gamma   90.00
#
_symmetry.space_group_name_H-M   'P 1'
#
loop_
_entity.id
_entity.type
_entity.pdbx_description
1 polymer ?
#
loop_
_entity_poly.entity_id
_entity_poly.type
_entity_poly.pdbx_seq_one_letter_code
_entity_poly.pdbx_strand_id
1 'polypeptide(L)'
;MTGLSHRIAVSWHPERSGDVVIVPAPYWTEKWAEKGATHGSPYAYDTRVPIVFAGAGIRPGRRADPVTTLDIAPTLATLLGVLMPSGCEGRVLGDDLK
;
A
#
# COMPACT_ATOMS: atom_id res chain seq x y z
N MET A 1 -7.42 -6.92 15.63
CA MET A 1 -6.75 -7.71 14.58
C MET A 1 -5.52 -6.93 14.13
N THR A 2 -4.35 -7.48 14.29
CA THR A 2 -3.09 -6.82 13.96
C THR A 2 -2.21 -7.73 13.09
N GLY A 3 -1.26 -7.13 12.37
CA GLY A 3 -0.28 -7.88 11.60
C GLY A 3 -0.85 -8.60 10.38
N LEU A 4 -0.48 -9.86 10.22
CA LEU A 4 -0.74 -10.67 9.03
C LEU A 4 -2.23 -10.80 8.70
N SER A 5 -3.04 -11.15 9.69
CA SER A 5 -4.49 -11.34 9.50
C SER A 5 -5.19 -10.06 9.05
N HIS A 6 -4.77 -8.92 9.57
CA HIS A 6 -5.32 -7.63 9.16
C HIS A 6 -4.99 -7.32 7.70
N ARG A 7 -3.75 -7.52 7.28
CA ARG A 7 -3.33 -7.28 5.89
C ARG A 7 -4.10 -8.13 4.89
N ILE A 8 -4.36 -9.38 5.24
CA ILE A 8 -5.18 -10.28 4.42
C ILE A 8 -6.63 -9.78 4.36
N ALA A 9 -7.21 -9.42 5.51
CA ALA A 9 -8.59 -8.97 5.58
C ALA A 9 -8.86 -7.70 4.76
N VAL A 10 -7.96 -6.70 4.82
CA VAL A 10 -8.12 -5.45 4.04
C VAL A 10 -7.87 -5.62 2.55
N SER A 11 -7.29 -6.74 2.14
CA SER A 11 -7.07 -7.08 0.73
C SER A 11 -8.24 -7.85 0.11
N TRP A 12 -9.22 -8.28 0.92
CA TRP A 12 -10.36 -9.07 0.48
C TRP A 12 -11.57 -8.19 0.12
N HIS A 13 -12.28 -8.57 -0.93
CA HIS A 13 -13.50 -7.91 -1.37
C HIS A 13 -14.58 -8.95 -1.72
N PRO A 14 -15.83 -8.82 -1.19
CA PRO A 14 -16.85 -9.88 -1.31
C PRO A 14 -17.23 -10.24 -2.73
N GLU A 15 -17.20 -9.29 -3.66
CA GLU A 15 -17.60 -9.50 -5.06
C GLU A 15 -16.45 -9.82 -6.00
N ARG A 16 -15.20 -9.72 -5.55
CA ARG A 16 -14.01 -9.81 -6.43
C ARG A 16 -12.95 -10.78 -5.94
N SER A 17 -12.98 -11.15 -4.68
CA SER A 17 -12.04 -12.10 -4.10
C SER A 17 -12.62 -13.49 -4.05
N GLY A 18 -11.76 -14.50 -4.07
CA GLY A 18 -12.18 -15.89 -3.84
C GLY A 18 -12.55 -16.14 -2.39
N ASP A 19 -13.13 -17.30 -2.13
CA ASP A 19 -13.54 -17.75 -0.80
C ASP A 19 -12.37 -18.24 0.05
N VAL A 20 -11.23 -18.53 -0.59
CA VAL A 20 -10.04 -19.08 0.05
C VAL A 20 -8.83 -18.25 -0.35
N VAL A 21 -8.03 -17.85 0.61
CA VAL A 21 -6.74 -17.19 0.40
C VAL A 21 -5.63 -18.12 0.87
N ILE A 22 -4.72 -18.44 -0.03
CA ILE A 22 -3.53 -19.23 0.28
C ILE A 22 -2.40 -18.28 0.65
N VAL A 23 -1.85 -18.44 1.84
CA VAL A 23 -0.71 -17.67 2.32
C VAL A 23 0.47 -18.63 2.51
N PRO A 24 1.44 -18.64 1.60
CA PRO A 24 2.65 -19.46 1.76
C PRO A 24 3.40 -19.10 3.07
N ALA A 25 4.18 -20.03 3.57
CA ALA A 25 5.09 -19.74 4.67
C ALA A 25 6.10 -18.62 4.26
N PRO A 26 6.68 -17.89 5.21
CA PRO A 26 7.66 -16.85 4.90
C PRO A 26 8.79 -17.38 4.01
N TYR A 27 9.16 -16.60 3.00
CA TYR A 27 10.20 -16.92 2.02
C TYR A 27 9.87 -18.11 1.08
N TRP A 28 8.63 -18.59 1.09
CA TRP A 28 8.14 -19.55 0.12
C TRP A 28 7.38 -18.83 -0.99
N THR A 29 7.57 -19.29 -2.22
CA THR A 29 6.84 -18.80 -3.39
C THR A 29 6.55 -19.96 -4.34
N GLU A 30 5.50 -19.82 -5.12
CA GLU A 30 5.26 -20.75 -6.24
C GLU A 30 6.29 -20.51 -7.34
N LYS A 31 6.78 -21.58 -7.90
CA LYS A 31 7.75 -21.51 -8.98
C LYS A 31 7.03 -21.46 -10.34
N TRP A 32 6.82 -20.27 -10.84
CA TRP A 32 6.27 -20.05 -12.17
C TRP A 32 7.34 -20.04 -13.27
N ALA A 33 8.60 -19.73 -12.91
CA ALA A 33 9.73 -19.67 -13.81
C ALA A 33 11.03 -20.08 -13.08
N GLU A 34 12.05 -20.43 -13.85
CA GLU A 34 13.33 -20.81 -13.26
C GLU A 34 14.09 -19.65 -12.63
N LYS A 35 13.83 -18.43 -13.10
CA LYS A 35 14.47 -17.20 -12.61
C LYS A 35 13.40 -16.12 -12.49
N GLY A 36 13.61 -15.20 -11.55
CA GLY A 36 12.76 -14.05 -11.38
C GLY A 36 12.56 -13.69 -9.91
N ALA A 37 11.77 -12.66 -9.71
CA ALA A 37 11.29 -12.21 -8.42
C ALA A 37 9.77 -12.10 -8.45
N THR A 38 9.15 -12.24 -7.30
CA THR A 38 7.71 -12.08 -7.13
C THR A 38 7.43 -11.19 -5.93
N HIS A 39 6.18 -10.77 -5.79
CA HIS A 39 5.68 -9.93 -4.72
C HIS A 39 4.24 -10.33 -4.37
N GLY A 40 3.66 -9.65 -3.38
CA GLY A 40 2.25 -9.83 -3.05
C GLY A 40 2.01 -10.67 -1.79
N SER A 41 3.07 -11.05 -1.07
CA SER A 41 2.90 -11.69 0.23
C SER A 41 2.54 -10.63 1.31
N PRO A 42 1.86 -11.03 2.39
CA PRO A 42 1.53 -10.12 3.48
C PRO A 42 2.69 -9.92 4.47
N TYR A 43 3.87 -10.45 4.19
CA TYR A 43 5.03 -10.37 5.07
C TYR A 43 5.77 -9.02 4.92
N ALA A 44 6.53 -8.67 5.96
CA ALA A 44 7.18 -7.37 6.04
C ALA A 44 8.14 -7.07 4.88
N TYR A 45 8.79 -8.08 4.34
CA TYR A 45 9.70 -7.90 3.20
C TYR A 45 9.00 -7.50 1.91
N ASP A 46 7.70 -7.75 1.78
CA ASP A 46 6.86 -7.32 0.65
C ASP A 46 6.02 -6.07 0.97
N THR A 47 5.68 -5.85 2.24
CA THR A 47 4.79 -4.75 2.63
C THR A 47 5.53 -3.47 3.00
N ARG A 48 6.82 -3.54 3.32
CA ARG A 48 7.63 -2.35 3.63
C ARG A 48 8.22 -1.78 2.35
N VAL A 49 7.55 -0.80 1.80
CA VAL A 49 7.93 -0.15 0.55
C VAL A 49 8.08 1.35 0.76
N PRO A 50 8.95 2.02 0.00
CA PRO A 50 9.02 3.48 0.03
C PRO A 50 7.82 4.10 -0.69
N ILE A 51 7.40 5.27 -0.23
CA ILE A 51 6.50 6.16 -0.96
C ILE A 51 7.32 7.37 -1.40
N VAL A 52 7.30 7.68 -2.69
CA VAL A 52 8.02 8.80 -3.27
C VAL A 52 7.04 9.67 -4.06
N PHE A 53 6.96 10.95 -3.70
CA PHE A 53 6.25 11.96 -4.47
C PHE A 53 7.25 12.90 -5.13
N ALA A 54 6.98 13.30 -6.36
CA ALA A 54 7.79 14.28 -7.07
C ALA A 54 6.91 15.17 -7.94
N GLY A 55 7.25 16.44 -8.03
CA GLY A 55 6.57 17.39 -8.89
C GLY A 55 6.12 18.66 -8.18
N ALA A 56 5.30 19.44 -8.87
CA ALA A 56 4.76 20.70 -8.35
C ALA A 56 3.89 20.45 -7.12
N GLY A 57 4.02 21.32 -6.12
CA GLY A 57 3.26 21.21 -4.87
C GLY A 57 3.85 20.25 -3.84
N ILE A 58 4.91 19.54 -4.17
CA ILE A 58 5.61 18.64 -3.25
C ILE A 58 6.77 19.39 -2.59
N ARG A 59 6.85 19.28 -1.27
CA ARG A 59 7.97 19.82 -0.50
C ARG A 59 9.14 18.85 -0.54
N PRO A 60 10.33 19.29 -0.97
CA PRO A 60 11.53 18.45 -0.94
C PRO A 60 11.86 18.01 0.47
N GLY A 61 12.27 16.78 0.63
CA GLY A 61 12.67 16.26 1.91
C GLY A 61 12.55 14.76 2.04
N ARG A 62 12.90 14.25 3.19
CA ARG A 62 12.81 12.84 3.56
C ARG A 62 12.15 12.73 4.92
N ARG A 63 11.15 11.87 5.00
CA ARG A 63 10.39 11.62 6.23
C ARG A 63 10.59 10.18 6.69
N ALA A 64 10.64 10.01 7.99
CA ALA A 64 10.77 8.70 8.63
C ALA A 64 9.49 8.27 9.37
N ASP A 65 8.47 9.13 9.39
CA ASP A 65 7.20 8.81 10.05
C ASP A 65 6.51 7.62 9.37
N PRO A 66 5.87 6.75 10.13
CA PRO A 66 5.10 5.65 9.57
C PRO A 66 3.95 6.16 8.70
N VAL A 67 3.89 5.70 7.47
CA VAL A 67 2.82 5.98 6.51
C VAL A 67 2.34 4.68 5.88
N THR A 68 1.20 4.72 5.23
CA THR A 68 0.65 3.56 4.53
C THR A 68 0.37 3.88 3.07
N THR A 69 0.28 2.87 2.23
CA THR A 69 -0.12 3.06 0.83
C THR A 69 -1.55 3.61 0.69
N LEU A 70 -2.39 3.47 1.72
CA LEU A 70 -3.72 4.09 1.79
C LEU A 70 -3.65 5.62 1.77
N ASP A 71 -2.54 6.21 2.22
CA ASP A 71 -2.34 7.65 2.32
C ASP A 71 -2.03 8.30 0.95
N ILE A 72 -1.73 7.50 -0.08
CA ILE A 72 -1.39 8.01 -1.41
C ILE A 72 -2.60 8.72 -2.05
N ALA A 73 -3.74 8.05 -2.12
CA ALA A 73 -4.92 8.59 -2.81
C ALA A 73 -5.43 9.91 -2.19
N PRO A 74 -5.62 10.04 -0.86
CA PRO A 74 -6.07 11.29 -0.27
C PRO A 74 -5.03 12.41 -0.42
N THR A 75 -3.74 12.09 -0.37
CA THR A 75 -2.67 13.06 -0.57
C THR A 75 -2.69 13.60 -2.00
N LEU A 76 -2.81 12.73 -3.00
CA LEU A 76 -2.91 13.14 -4.40
C LEU A 76 -4.19 13.92 -4.68
N ALA A 77 -5.34 13.52 -4.13
CA ALA A 77 -6.59 14.27 -4.29
C ALA A 77 -6.46 15.70 -3.77
N THR A 78 -5.85 15.87 -2.60
CA THR A 78 -5.58 17.19 -2.03
C THR A 78 -4.63 18.00 -2.92
N LEU A 79 -3.54 17.40 -3.37
CA LEU A 79 -2.56 18.05 -4.24
C LEU A 79 -3.16 18.54 -5.56
N LEU A 80 -4.04 17.73 -6.15
CA LEU A 80 -4.70 18.01 -7.42
C LEU A 80 -5.95 18.88 -7.29
N GLY A 81 -6.42 19.14 -6.07
CA GLY A 81 -7.64 19.90 -5.82
C GLY A 81 -8.91 19.20 -6.31
N VAL A 82 -8.93 17.88 -6.29
CA VAL A 82 -10.08 17.07 -6.69
C VAL A 82 -10.75 16.43 -5.48
N LEU A 83 -11.98 15.98 -5.68
CA LEU A 83 -12.72 15.27 -4.65
C LEU A 83 -12.01 13.97 -4.27
N MET A 84 -11.99 13.71 -2.97
CA MET A 84 -11.42 12.49 -2.43
C MET A 84 -12.25 11.27 -2.85
N PRO A 85 -11.64 10.15 -3.26
CA PRO A 85 -12.38 8.93 -3.56
C PRO A 85 -13.23 8.48 -2.36
N SER A 86 -14.47 8.03 -2.62
CA SER A 86 -15.42 7.66 -1.57
C SER A 86 -14.98 6.50 -0.68
N GLY A 87 -14.16 5.60 -1.22
CA GLY A 87 -13.58 4.47 -0.47
C GLY A 87 -12.23 4.77 0.19
N CYS A 88 -11.84 6.04 0.30
CA CYS A 88 -10.54 6.42 0.82
C CYS A 88 -10.53 6.35 2.35
N GLU A 89 -9.64 5.55 2.91
CA GLU A 89 -9.48 5.36 4.36
C GLU A 89 -8.18 5.96 4.90
N GLY A 90 -7.27 6.36 4.01
CA GLY A 90 -5.99 6.94 4.39
C GLY A 90 -6.09 8.40 4.81
N ARG A 91 -5.00 8.93 5.29
CA ARG A 91 -4.84 10.34 5.69
C ARG A 91 -4.05 11.13 4.65
N VAL A 92 -4.26 12.43 4.61
CA VAL A 92 -3.45 13.34 3.79
C VAL A 92 -2.09 13.54 4.46
N LEU A 93 -1.02 13.37 3.71
CA LEU A 93 0.35 13.65 4.15
C LEU A 93 0.65 15.15 3.94
N GLY A 94 -0.10 16.02 4.65
CA GLY A 94 -0.10 17.46 4.44
C GLY A 94 1.25 18.12 4.67
N ASP A 95 2.08 17.59 5.56
CA ASP A 95 3.41 18.13 5.86
C ASP A 95 4.37 18.01 4.67
N ASP A 96 4.09 17.12 3.74
CA ASP A 96 4.88 16.90 2.53
C ASP A 96 4.41 17.75 1.34
N LEU A 97 3.32 18.51 1.50
CA LEU A 97 2.77 19.42 0.51
C LEU A 97 3.20 20.88 0.77
N LYS A 98 3.28 21.66 -0.30
CA LYS A 98 3.53 23.11 -0.23
C LYS A 98 2.24 23.87 0.00
#